data_88b105c1d31c92c574c5448abc03eb46
#
_entry.id   88b105c1d31c92c574c5448abc03eb46
#
_cell.length_a   1.000
_cell.length_b   1.000
_cell.length_c   1.000
_cell.angle_alpha   90.00
_cell.angle_beta   90.00
_cell.angle_gamma   90.00
#
_symmetry.space_group_name_H-M   'P 1'
#
loop_
_entity.id
_entity.type
_entity.pdbx_description
1 polymer ?
#
loop_
_entity_poly.entity_id
_entity_poly.type
_entity_poly.pdbx_seq_one_letter_code
_entity_poly.pdbx_strand_id
1 'polypeptide(L)'
;MEKNFLIKDTIHCGKGVFSRKSFLKDQILFVFGKKVVPWTKANHRSVQLGKNKWLNPDQEDIGYYLNHSCDPNARFKRPNFIAALRLIKADEEITLDYATLINIPKWDMPCCCGDKNCRKIIKSYCKSPKMIQKKYKDIVSFRE
;
A
#
# COMPACT_ATOMS: atom_id res chain seq x y z
N MET A 1 -7.69 -16.54 5.77
CA MET A 1 -7.13 -15.19 5.81
C MET A 1 -8.14 -14.13 5.42
N GLU A 2 -8.80 -14.30 4.29
CA GLU A 2 -9.80 -13.32 3.84
C GLU A 2 -10.98 -13.17 4.81
N LYS A 3 -11.28 -14.19 5.58
CA LYS A 3 -12.35 -14.11 6.58
C LYS A 3 -12.11 -13.06 7.68
N ASN A 4 -10.85 -12.62 7.84
CA ASN A 4 -10.48 -11.58 8.80
C ASN A 4 -10.61 -10.17 8.23
N PHE A 5 -11.01 -10.05 6.98
CA PHE A 5 -11.06 -8.77 6.27
C PHE A 5 -12.39 -8.63 5.54
N LEU A 6 -12.77 -7.39 5.33
CA LEU A 6 -14.03 -7.04 4.66
C LEU A 6 -13.75 -5.96 3.62
N ILE A 7 -14.27 -6.12 2.42
CA ILE A 7 -14.20 -5.09 1.38
C ILE A 7 -15.52 -4.35 1.41
N LYS A 8 -15.46 -3.03 1.63
CA LYS A 8 -16.65 -2.18 1.66
C LYS A 8 -16.34 -0.78 1.16
N ASP A 9 -17.36 -0.01 0.88
CA ASP A 9 -17.22 1.36 0.40
C ASP A 9 -16.60 2.24 1.48
N THR A 10 -15.74 3.17 1.03
CA THR A 10 -15.12 4.18 1.87
C THR A 10 -15.74 5.54 1.59
N ILE A 11 -15.44 6.52 2.45
CA ILE A 11 -15.95 7.88 2.28
C ILE A 11 -15.24 8.59 1.11
N HIS A 12 -13.95 8.31 0.88
CA HIS A 12 -13.13 9.11 -0.03
C HIS A 12 -12.64 8.38 -1.28
N CYS A 13 -12.54 7.06 -1.26
CA CYS A 13 -11.72 6.33 -2.23
C CYS A 13 -12.37 5.07 -2.82
N GLY A 14 -13.68 5.06 -2.98
CA GLY A 14 -14.38 3.88 -3.48
C GLY A 14 -14.32 2.75 -2.47
N LYS A 15 -13.90 1.55 -2.89
CA LYS A 15 -13.81 0.40 -1.98
C LYS A 15 -12.48 0.38 -1.24
N GLY A 16 -12.50 -0.16 -0.03
CA GLY A 16 -11.32 -0.36 0.80
C GLY A 16 -11.37 -1.68 1.53
N VAL A 17 -10.26 -2.03 2.16
CA VAL A 17 -10.11 -3.25 2.96
C VAL A 17 -10.19 -2.88 4.43
N PHE A 18 -11.07 -3.55 5.17
CA PHE A 18 -11.27 -3.29 6.59
C PHE A 18 -10.96 -4.54 7.41
N SER A 19 -10.36 -4.35 8.56
CA SER A 19 -10.04 -5.45 9.46
C SER A 19 -11.27 -5.84 10.28
N ARG A 20 -11.47 -7.14 10.48
CA ARG A 20 -12.53 -7.65 11.35
C ARG A 20 -12.03 -7.91 12.77
N LYS A 21 -10.72 -7.85 12.97
CA LYS A 21 -10.10 -8.08 14.28
C LYS A 21 -8.87 -7.21 14.45
N SER A 22 -8.29 -7.20 15.66
CA SER A 22 -7.06 -6.45 15.91
C SER A 22 -5.83 -7.22 15.45
N PHE A 23 -4.81 -6.48 15.00
CA PHE A 23 -3.49 -7.02 14.64
C PHE A 23 -2.41 -6.20 15.33
N LEU A 24 -1.41 -6.88 15.84
CA LEU A 24 -0.25 -6.24 16.44
C LEU A 24 0.75 -5.81 15.36
N LYS A 25 1.59 -4.83 15.68
CA LYS A 25 2.68 -4.40 14.81
C LYS A 25 3.47 -5.62 14.31
N ASP A 26 3.85 -5.59 13.04
CA ASP A 26 4.64 -6.59 12.33
C ASP A 26 3.92 -7.92 12.03
N GLN A 27 2.69 -8.09 12.47
CA GLN A 27 1.92 -9.26 12.07
C GLN A 27 1.62 -9.24 10.57
N ILE A 28 1.70 -10.40 9.94
CA ILE A 28 1.32 -10.58 8.54
C ILE A 28 -0.20 -10.59 8.47
N LEU A 29 -0.75 -9.78 7.57
CA LEU A 29 -2.19 -9.69 7.37
C LEU A 29 -2.67 -10.64 6.26
N PHE A 30 -2.09 -10.51 5.07
CA PHE A 30 -2.48 -11.33 3.92
C PHE A 30 -1.43 -11.22 2.82
N VAL A 31 -1.60 -12.04 1.78
CA VAL A 31 -0.80 -11.99 0.55
C VAL A 31 -1.36 -10.87 -0.33
N PHE A 32 -0.49 -9.96 -0.78
CA PHE A 32 -0.90 -8.84 -1.65
C PHE A 32 -1.31 -9.32 -3.04
N GLY A 33 -0.53 -10.19 -3.62
CA GLY A 33 -0.74 -10.73 -4.95
C GLY A 33 0.37 -11.72 -5.28
N LYS A 34 0.25 -12.41 -6.41
CA LYS A 34 1.19 -13.46 -6.79
C LYS A 34 1.81 -13.28 -8.17
N LYS A 35 1.26 -12.39 -8.98
CA LYS A 35 1.64 -12.27 -10.39
C LYS A 35 2.70 -11.20 -10.57
N VAL A 36 3.92 -11.63 -10.90
CA VAL A 36 5.03 -10.74 -11.21
C VAL A 36 5.05 -10.46 -12.70
N VAL A 37 5.12 -9.20 -13.09
CA VAL A 37 5.06 -8.76 -14.48
C VAL A 37 6.14 -7.72 -14.76
N PRO A 38 6.53 -7.52 -16.05
CA PRO A 38 7.40 -6.42 -16.44
C PRO A 38 6.63 -5.10 -16.41
N TRP A 39 7.37 -3.98 -16.52
CA TRP A 39 6.78 -2.64 -16.54
C TRP A 39 5.65 -2.50 -17.57
N THR A 40 5.82 -3.11 -18.74
CA THR A 40 4.83 -3.00 -19.81
C THR A 40 3.45 -3.54 -19.47
N LYS A 41 3.35 -4.36 -18.42
CA LYS A 41 2.10 -4.95 -17.94
C LYS A 41 1.70 -4.45 -16.55
N ALA A 42 2.46 -3.52 -15.99
CA ALA A 42 2.09 -2.90 -14.73
C ALA A 42 0.89 -1.96 -14.91
N ASN A 43 0.14 -1.77 -13.86
CA ASN A 43 -1.02 -0.88 -13.85
C ASN A 43 -1.02 -0.07 -12.55
N HIS A 44 -2.03 0.77 -12.36
CA HIS A 44 -2.11 1.68 -11.21
C HIS A 44 -2.25 0.97 -9.85
N ARG A 45 -2.42 -0.34 -9.83
CA ARG A 45 -2.49 -1.14 -8.59
C ARG A 45 -1.21 -1.94 -8.36
N SER A 46 -0.25 -1.84 -9.27
CA SER A 46 0.99 -2.61 -9.18
C SER A 46 1.92 -2.05 -8.13
N VAL A 47 2.67 -2.96 -7.49
CA VAL A 47 3.72 -2.62 -6.54
C VAL A 47 5.07 -2.89 -7.21
N GLN A 48 5.95 -1.90 -7.19
CA GLN A 48 7.27 -2.02 -7.79
C GLN A 48 8.18 -2.87 -6.89
N LEU A 49 8.75 -3.93 -7.45
CA LEU A 49 9.68 -4.81 -6.73
C LEU A 49 11.14 -4.54 -7.10
N GLY A 50 11.36 -4.00 -8.29
CA GLY A 50 12.69 -3.70 -8.80
C GLY A 50 12.59 -2.97 -10.13
N LYS A 51 13.70 -2.88 -10.86
CA LYS A 51 13.79 -2.07 -12.08
C LYS A 51 12.73 -2.44 -13.12
N ASN A 52 12.51 -3.73 -13.35
CA ASN A 52 11.51 -4.20 -14.30
C ASN A 52 10.69 -5.37 -13.73
N LYS A 53 10.42 -5.30 -12.45
CA LYS A 53 9.62 -6.30 -11.74
C LYS A 53 8.51 -5.61 -10.98
N TRP A 54 7.28 -5.94 -11.31
CA TRP A 54 6.10 -5.38 -10.71
C TRP A 54 5.19 -6.51 -10.25
N LEU A 55 4.54 -6.32 -9.13
CA LEU A 55 3.62 -7.30 -8.57
C LEU A 55 2.19 -6.78 -8.77
N ASN A 56 1.38 -7.53 -9.50
CA ASN A 56 -0.01 -7.19 -9.77
C ASN A 56 -0.94 -8.01 -8.88
N PRO A 57 -1.85 -7.35 -8.16
CA PRO A 57 -2.97 -8.07 -7.56
C PRO A 57 -4.06 -8.27 -8.61
N ASP A 58 -4.72 -9.42 -8.59
CA ASP A 58 -5.91 -9.67 -9.40
C ASP A 58 -7.16 -9.16 -8.66
N GLN A 59 -8.28 -9.03 -9.37
CA GLN A 59 -9.54 -8.56 -8.77
C GLN A 59 -10.02 -9.45 -7.63
N GLU A 60 -9.64 -10.72 -7.63
CA GLU A 60 -9.97 -11.67 -6.58
C GLU A 60 -9.05 -11.52 -5.36
N ASP A 61 -7.92 -10.84 -5.52
CA ASP A 61 -6.99 -10.61 -4.41
C ASP A 61 -7.46 -9.47 -3.54
N ILE A 62 -7.41 -9.65 -2.24
CA ILE A 62 -7.79 -8.58 -1.31
C ILE A 62 -6.88 -7.35 -1.47
N GLY A 63 -5.62 -7.56 -1.84
CA GLY A 63 -4.66 -6.47 -2.09
C GLY A 63 -5.08 -5.51 -3.19
N TYR A 64 -5.93 -5.96 -4.11
CA TYR A 64 -6.45 -5.12 -5.20
C TYR A 64 -7.19 -3.88 -4.67
N TYR A 65 -7.79 -3.99 -3.48
CA TYR A 65 -8.66 -2.94 -2.92
C TYR A 65 -7.99 -2.09 -1.85
N LEU A 66 -6.67 -2.25 -1.63
CA LEU A 66 -5.95 -1.43 -0.66
C LEU A 66 -5.82 0.01 -1.13
N ASN A 67 -6.19 0.93 -0.25
CA ASN A 67 -6.10 2.36 -0.51
C ASN A 67 -4.85 2.97 0.10
N HIS A 68 -4.53 4.19 -0.36
CA HIS A 68 -3.45 5.00 0.19
C HIS A 68 -3.92 5.79 1.40
N SER A 69 -3.01 5.97 2.37
CA SER A 69 -3.13 7.01 3.39
C SER A 69 -1.76 7.65 3.61
N CYS A 70 -1.76 8.95 3.91
CA CYS A 70 -0.54 9.65 4.31
C CYS A 70 -0.12 9.30 5.75
N ASP A 71 -0.99 8.60 6.48
CA ASP A 71 -0.70 8.02 7.80
C ASP A 71 -1.15 6.55 7.81
N PRO A 72 -0.41 5.67 7.13
CA PRO A 72 -0.83 4.29 6.93
C PRO A 72 -0.69 3.45 8.19
N ASN A 73 -1.48 2.38 8.28
CA ASN A 73 -1.37 1.40 9.37
C ASN A 73 -0.75 0.07 8.91
N ALA A 74 -0.45 -0.04 7.62
CA ALA A 74 0.15 -1.27 7.07
C ALA A 74 1.27 -0.93 6.09
N ARG A 75 2.04 -1.92 5.73
CA ARG A 75 3.14 -1.80 4.77
C ARG A 75 3.24 -3.04 3.91
N PHE A 76 3.85 -2.88 2.76
CA PHE A 76 4.25 -4.01 1.93
C PHE A 76 5.49 -4.66 2.56
N LYS A 77 5.48 -5.98 2.64
CA LYS A 77 6.62 -6.76 3.12
C LYS A 77 6.99 -7.79 2.06
N ARG A 78 8.22 -7.67 1.58
CA ARG A 78 8.70 -8.59 0.55
C ARG A 78 8.61 -10.05 1.03
N PRO A 79 8.37 -11.01 0.14
CA PRO A 79 8.26 -10.80 -1.31
C PRO A 79 6.88 -10.30 -1.77
N ASN A 80 5.79 -10.56 -1.05
CA ASN A 80 4.45 -10.23 -1.53
C ASN A 80 3.40 -10.16 -0.41
N PHE A 81 3.81 -9.79 0.80
CA PHE A 81 2.88 -9.73 1.94
C PHE A 81 2.50 -8.31 2.30
N ILE A 82 1.38 -8.18 2.96
CA ILE A 82 1.02 -6.97 3.69
C ILE A 82 1.15 -7.28 5.18
N ALA A 83 1.81 -6.41 5.91
CA ALA A 83 2.05 -6.52 7.35
C ALA A 83 1.58 -5.26 8.08
N ALA A 84 1.23 -5.41 9.34
CA ALA A 84 0.85 -4.26 10.17
C ALA A 84 2.08 -3.39 10.46
N LEU A 85 1.95 -2.08 10.24
CA LEU A 85 3.00 -1.10 10.55
C LEU A 85 2.91 -0.63 12.00
N ARG A 86 1.73 -0.71 12.57
CA ARG A 86 1.41 -0.41 13.97
C ARG A 86 0.22 -1.25 14.39
N LEU A 87 -0.25 -1.09 15.62
CA LEU A 87 -1.48 -1.74 16.06
C LEU A 87 -2.63 -1.33 15.13
N ILE A 88 -3.36 -2.33 14.62
CA ILE A 88 -4.57 -2.14 13.83
C ILE A 88 -5.72 -2.68 14.67
N LYS A 89 -6.75 -1.86 14.87
CA LYS A 89 -7.93 -2.27 15.62
C LYS A 89 -8.98 -2.86 14.68
N ALA A 90 -9.88 -3.65 15.22
CA ALA A 90 -11.05 -4.12 14.47
C ALA A 90 -11.78 -2.91 13.87
N ASP A 91 -12.30 -3.07 12.66
CA ASP A 91 -13.03 -2.06 11.89
C ASP A 91 -12.18 -0.92 11.31
N GLU A 92 -10.87 -0.89 11.54
CA GLU A 92 -10.00 0.07 10.85
C GLU A 92 -9.82 -0.32 9.38
N GLU A 93 -9.76 0.67 8.51
CA GLU A 93 -9.35 0.45 7.13
C GLU A 93 -7.85 0.18 7.07
N ILE A 94 -7.46 -0.83 6.29
CA ILE A 94 -6.05 -1.16 6.04
C ILE A 94 -5.55 -0.26 4.92
N THR A 95 -4.53 0.53 5.20
CA THR A 95 -3.99 1.48 4.22
C THR A 95 -2.48 1.41 4.14
N LEU A 96 -1.96 1.75 2.95
CA LEU A 96 -0.53 1.83 2.66
C LEU A 96 -0.18 3.25 2.24
N ASP A 97 1.08 3.64 2.42
CA ASP A 97 1.58 4.85 1.78
C ASP A 97 2.15 4.46 0.40
N TYR A 98 1.51 4.89 -0.65
CA TYR A 98 1.90 4.52 -2.02
C TYR A 98 3.30 5.01 -2.40
N ALA A 99 3.83 6.03 -1.73
CA ALA A 99 5.20 6.46 -1.94
C ALA A 99 6.22 5.35 -1.63
N THR A 100 5.86 4.39 -0.77
CA THR A 100 6.73 3.26 -0.44
C THR A 100 6.70 2.15 -1.50
N LEU A 101 5.80 2.25 -2.47
CA LEU A 101 5.52 1.18 -3.45
C LEU A 101 5.99 1.52 -4.85
N ILE A 102 6.37 2.76 -5.12
CA ILE A 102 6.65 3.26 -6.46
C ILE A 102 7.87 4.19 -6.43
N ASN A 103 8.83 3.93 -7.31
CA ASN A 103 10.05 4.73 -7.41
C ASN A 103 10.30 5.16 -8.86
N ILE A 104 9.27 5.72 -9.50
CA ILE A 104 9.33 6.25 -10.86
C ILE A 104 9.22 7.77 -10.77
N PRO A 105 10.26 8.54 -11.19
CA PRO A 105 10.31 9.99 -10.94
C PRO A 105 9.09 10.78 -11.41
N LYS A 106 8.45 10.37 -12.51
CA LYS A 106 7.32 11.10 -13.09
C LYS A 106 5.97 10.72 -12.50
N TRP A 107 5.93 9.69 -11.64
CA TRP A 107 4.67 9.24 -11.07
C TRP A 107 4.23 10.16 -9.95
N ASP A 108 2.97 10.58 -10.00
CA ASP A 108 2.29 11.21 -8.88
C ASP A 108 0.79 10.92 -8.96
N MET A 109 0.08 11.23 -7.89
CA MET A 109 -1.38 11.15 -7.87
C MET A 109 -1.96 12.15 -6.86
N PRO A 110 -3.16 12.69 -7.12
CA PRO A 110 -3.85 13.49 -6.12
C PRO A 110 -4.26 12.60 -4.95
N CYS A 111 -4.30 13.17 -3.75
CA CYS A 111 -4.68 12.46 -2.53
C CYS A 111 -5.79 13.18 -1.79
N CYS A 112 -6.80 12.41 -1.38
CA CYS A 112 -7.91 12.87 -0.55
C CYS A 112 -8.11 11.87 0.60
N CYS A 113 -7.00 11.42 1.24
CA CYS A 113 -7.08 10.38 2.25
C CYS A 113 -7.81 10.79 3.53
N GLY A 114 -8.06 12.10 3.70
CA GLY A 114 -8.76 12.59 4.89
C GLY A 114 -7.90 12.73 6.13
N ASP A 115 -6.62 12.34 6.06
CA ASP A 115 -5.72 12.53 7.18
C ASP A 115 -5.39 14.01 7.37
N LYS A 116 -5.22 14.43 8.63
CA LYS A 116 -4.85 15.82 8.94
C LYS A 116 -3.53 16.24 8.31
N ASN A 117 -2.63 15.28 8.06
CA ASN A 117 -1.33 15.51 7.43
C ASN A 117 -1.32 15.11 5.96
N CYS A 118 -2.47 15.10 5.30
CA CYS A 118 -2.59 14.74 3.90
C CYS A 118 -1.67 15.61 3.04
N ARG A 119 -0.84 14.96 2.21
CA ARG A 119 0.12 15.67 1.35
C ARG A 119 -0.51 16.27 0.10
N LYS A 120 -1.78 16.01 -0.18
CA LYS A 120 -2.56 16.48 -1.33
C LYS A 120 -2.11 15.91 -2.66
N ILE A 121 -0.81 15.85 -2.91
CA ILE A 121 -0.20 15.17 -4.06
C ILE A 121 0.80 14.17 -3.53
N ILE A 122 0.61 12.90 -3.86
CA ILE A 122 1.54 11.84 -3.51
C ILE A 122 2.53 11.70 -4.66
N LYS A 123 3.81 11.77 -4.34
CA LYS A 123 4.88 11.58 -5.32
C LYS A 123 5.52 10.22 -5.11
N SER A 124 6.22 9.73 -6.13
CA SER A 124 7.02 8.51 -5.97
C SER A 124 8.06 8.72 -4.87
N TYR A 125 8.62 7.63 -4.35
CA TYR A 125 9.56 7.68 -3.24
C TYR A 125 10.71 8.67 -3.48
N CYS A 126 11.37 8.60 -4.65
CA CYS A 126 12.52 9.44 -4.95
C CYS A 126 12.18 10.93 -5.08
N LYS A 127 10.92 11.29 -5.26
CA LYS A 127 10.44 12.68 -5.35
C LYS A 127 9.66 13.12 -4.12
N SER A 128 9.49 12.24 -3.15
CA SER A 128 8.84 12.58 -1.88
C SER A 128 9.73 13.48 -1.02
N PRO A 129 9.14 14.25 -0.09
CA PRO A 129 9.94 15.03 0.86
C PRO A 129 10.96 14.17 1.58
N LYS A 130 12.11 14.76 1.93
CA LYS A 130 13.19 14.03 2.60
C LYS A 130 12.74 13.36 3.89
N MET A 131 11.83 13.99 4.60
CA MET A 131 11.26 13.44 5.84
C MET A 131 10.54 12.11 5.58
N ILE A 132 9.79 12.03 4.48
CA ILE A 132 9.07 10.82 4.06
C ILE A 132 10.07 9.74 3.65
N GLN A 133 11.09 10.09 2.87
CA GLN A 133 12.11 9.15 2.45
C GLN A 133 12.85 8.55 3.66
N LYS A 134 13.21 9.38 4.62
CA LYS A 134 13.90 8.94 5.85
C LYS A 134 12.99 8.02 6.68
N LYS A 135 11.72 8.37 6.81
CA LYS A 135 10.75 7.61 7.60
C LYS A 135 10.56 6.19 7.08
N TYR A 136 10.55 6.01 5.76
CA TYR A 136 10.17 4.74 5.13
C TYR A 136 11.32 4.01 4.44
N LYS A 137 12.55 4.43 4.62
CA LYS A 137 13.71 3.86 3.90
C LYS A 137 13.83 2.34 4.04
N ASP A 138 13.39 1.78 5.16
CA ASP A 138 13.55 0.35 5.45
C ASP A 138 12.34 -0.50 5.04
N ILE A 139 11.26 0.13 4.57
CA ILE A 139 10.01 -0.58 4.24
C ILE A 139 9.57 -0.41 2.78
N VAL A 140 10.38 0.22 1.94
CA VAL A 140 10.03 0.34 0.52
C VAL A 140 9.96 -1.05 -0.13
N SER A 141 9.07 -1.19 -1.11
CA SER A 141 8.83 -2.48 -1.78
C SER A 141 9.92 -2.81 -2.79
N PHE A 142 10.49 -1.78 -3.43
CA PHE A 142 11.45 -1.92 -4.51
C PHE A 142 12.86 -2.06 -3.99
N ARG A 143 13.64 -2.89 -4.66
CA ARG A 143 15.08 -3.05 -4.41
C ARG A 143 15.78 -3.26 -5.74
N GLU A 144 17.00 -2.75 -5.81
CA GLU A 144 17.84 -2.96 -6.96
C GLU A 144 18.46 -4.36 -6.96
#